data_bcfcdd7f32af68366f848bce5284d2ae
#
_entry.id   bcfcdd7f32af68366f848bce5284d2ae
#
_cell.length_a   1.000
_cell.length_b   1.000
_cell.length_c   1.000
_cell.angle_alpha   90.00
_cell.angle_beta   90.00
_cell.angle_gamma   90.00
#
_symmetry.space_group_name_H-M   'P 1'
#
loop_
_entity.id
_entity.type
_entity.pdbx_description
1 polymer ?
#
loop_
_entity_poly.entity_id
_entity_poly.type
_entity_poly.pdbx_seq_one_letter_code
_entity_poly.pdbx_strand_id
1 'polypeptide(L)'
;CALYQSAVRGQWEKVAGQPYQSKTVVVDLNLNDPKDETERWIKVRLLFVRGVPAGDKTQPAKHDWCVFLSTDTQLDASNMLELYAMRWAIEVYFKESKQHLGFLKEQARHYACYVASIHLSAIRFCLLVIAKHQHGASGVAHMRQQIVGNATQIDFAARLWGCFRALLVGALD
;
A
#
# COMPACT_ATOMS: atom_id res chain seq x y z
N CYS A 1 -13.83 19.67 14.59
CA CYS A 1 -12.49 19.79 15.20
C CYS A 1 -12.13 21.28 15.29
N ALA A 2 -11.75 21.78 16.49
CA ALA A 2 -11.42 23.18 16.71
C ALA A 2 -10.27 23.68 15.81
N LEU A 3 -9.25 22.84 15.60
CA LEU A 3 -8.15 23.14 14.69
C LEU A 3 -8.61 23.34 13.24
N TYR A 4 -9.56 22.52 12.75
CA TYR A 4 -10.13 22.73 11.43
C TYR A 4 -10.88 24.05 11.34
N GLN A 5 -11.70 24.37 12.35
CA GLN A 5 -12.44 25.64 12.38
C GLN A 5 -11.52 26.86 12.38
N SER A 6 -10.39 26.79 13.05
CA SER A 6 -9.38 27.85 12.99
C SER A 6 -8.63 27.87 11.63
N ALA A 7 -8.37 26.71 11.05
CA ALA A 7 -7.73 26.59 9.74
C ALA A 7 -8.63 27.07 8.59
N VAL A 8 -9.95 26.91 8.67
CA VAL A 8 -10.91 27.37 7.64
C VAL A 8 -10.86 28.88 7.41
N ARG A 9 -10.49 29.67 8.43
CA ARG A 9 -10.44 31.14 8.37
C ARG A 9 -9.22 31.72 7.64
N GLY A 10 -8.43 30.95 6.92
CA GLY A 10 -7.26 31.45 6.21
C GLY A 10 -7.28 31.13 4.73
N GLN A 11 -6.23 31.55 4.03
CA GLN A 11 -6.08 31.23 2.62
C GLN A 11 -5.82 29.73 2.44
N TRP A 12 -6.45 29.16 1.41
CA TRP A 12 -6.26 27.79 0.96
C TRP A 12 -5.53 27.82 -0.38
N GLU A 13 -4.53 26.97 -0.52
CA GLU A 13 -3.74 26.84 -1.72
C GLU A 13 -4.30 25.71 -2.59
N LYS A 14 -4.32 25.91 -3.91
CA LYS A 14 -4.66 24.84 -4.84
C LYS A 14 -3.49 23.86 -4.93
N VAL A 15 -3.78 22.58 -4.83
CA VAL A 15 -2.78 21.54 -5.12
C VAL A 15 -2.66 21.42 -6.64
N ALA A 16 -1.43 21.58 -7.16
CA ALA A 16 -1.18 21.58 -8.60
C ALA A 16 -1.65 20.25 -9.25
N GLY A 17 -2.43 20.36 -10.34
CA GLY A 17 -2.94 19.20 -11.08
C GLY A 17 -4.03 18.39 -10.36
N GLN A 18 -4.52 18.83 -9.18
CA GLN A 18 -5.52 18.10 -8.40
C GLN A 18 -6.78 18.94 -8.15
N PRO A 19 -7.96 18.32 -8.03
CA PRO A 19 -9.22 19.00 -7.71
C PRO A 19 -9.33 19.29 -6.20
N TYR A 20 -8.22 19.60 -5.51
CA TYR A 20 -8.18 19.82 -4.07
C TYR A 20 -7.57 21.16 -3.73
N GLN A 21 -7.99 21.67 -2.58
CA GLN A 21 -7.36 22.79 -1.89
C GLN A 21 -6.71 22.25 -0.61
N SER A 22 -5.54 22.76 -0.28
CA SER A 22 -4.82 22.37 0.92
C SER A 22 -4.42 23.57 1.77
N LYS A 23 -4.18 23.29 3.04
CA LYS A 23 -3.61 24.23 4.00
C LYS A 23 -2.75 23.48 5.00
N THR A 24 -1.54 23.96 5.21
CA THR A 24 -0.62 23.38 6.18
C THR A 24 -0.52 24.26 7.42
N VAL A 25 -0.43 23.63 8.59
CA VAL A 25 -0.09 24.27 9.87
C VAL A 25 0.87 23.39 10.64
N VAL A 26 1.81 24.02 11.34
CA VAL A 26 2.68 23.31 12.29
C VAL A 26 2.14 23.57 13.69
N VAL A 27 1.98 22.50 14.45
CA VAL A 27 1.45 22.55 15.83
C VAL A 27 2.31 21.69 16.75
N ASP A 28 2.31 22.01 18.03
CA ASP A 28 2.87 21.15 19.05
C ASP A 28 1.80 20.15 19.49
N LEU A 29 2.11 18.86 19.38
CA LEU A 29 1.25 17.75 19.79
C LEU A 29 1.74 17.24 21.14
N ASN A 30 0.84 17.22 22.10
CA ASN A 30 1.08 16.61 23.40
C ASN A 30 0.91 15.07 23.29
N LEU A 31 1.96 14.35 23.64
CA LEU A 31 2.00 12.88 23.67
C LEU A 31 1.96 12.33 25.10
N ASN A 32 1.53 13.13 26.07
CA ASN A 32 1.52 12.68 27.44
C ASN A 32 0.60 11.47 27.61
N ASP A 33 1.14 10.42 28.21
CA ASP A 33 0.33 9.34 28.76
C ASP A 33 -0.33 9.87 30.06
N PRO A 34 -1.63 9.71 30.25
CA PRO A 34 -2.31 10.07 31.51
C PRO A 34 -1.69 9.44 32.76
N LYS A 35 -0.87 8.41 32.59
CA LYS A 35 -0.18 7.67 33.67
C LYS A 35 1.28 8.10 33.90
N ASP A 36 1.82 8.93 33.01
CA ASP A 36 3.19 9.38 33.06
C ASP A 36 3.20 10.90 33.32
N GLU A 37 3.91 11.33 34.36
CA GLU A 37 4.03 12.76 34.73
C GLU A 37 4.97 13.55 33.79
N THR A 38 5.66 12.88 32.86
CA THR A 38 6.59 13.53 31.93
C THR A 38 5.86 14.17 30.76
N GLU A 39 5.95 15.49 30.63
CA GLU A 39 5.43 16.20 29.47
C GLU A 39 6.27 15.88 28.22
N ARG A 40 5.62 15.33 27.20
CA ARG A 40 6.23 15.01 25.91
C ARG A 40 5.51 15.75 24.79
N TRP A 41 6.16 16.76 24.26
CA TRP A 41 5.66 17.54 23.13
C TRP A 41 6.49 17.26 21.89
N ILE A 42 5.82 17.09 20.77
CA ILE A 42 6.47 16.98 19.45
C ILE A 42 5.85 18.00 18.51
N LYS A 43 6.69 18.57 17.64
CA LYS A 43 6.20 19.40 16.53
C LYS A 43 5.75 18.49 15.39
N VAL A 44 4.54 18.76 14.91
CA VAL A 44 3.97 18.03 13.78
C VAL A 44 3.42 19.00 12.74
N ARG A 45 3.49 18.62 11.49
CA ARG A 45 2.81 19.31 10.40
C ARG A 45 1.46 18.64 10.16
N LEU A 46 0.42 19.44 10.15
CA LEU A 46 -0.93 19.04 9.75
C LEU A 46 -1.21 19.61 8.36
N LEU A 47 -1.63 18.74 7.45
CA LEU A 47 -2.10 19.11 6.13
C LEU A 47 -3.61 18.87 6.07
N PHE A 48 -4.37 19.96 6.03
CA PHE A 48 -5.79 19.92 5.76
C PHE A 48 -6.01 19.92 4.25
N VAL A 49 -6.83 19.01 3.75
CA VAL A 49 -7.21 18.91 2.35
C VAL A 49 -8.73 18.90 2.26
N ARG A 50 -9.27 19.68 1.32
CA ARG A 50 -10.70 19.71 1.02
C ARG A 50 -10.93 19.69 -0.47
N GLY A 51 -12.07 19.12 -0.90
CA GLY A 51 -12.52 19.22 -2.28
C GLY A 51 -12.81 20.66 -2.69
N VAL A 52 -12.64 20.98 -3.96
CA VAL A 52 -13.12 22.24 -4.51
C VAL A 52 -14.64 22.14 -4.64
N PRO A 53 -15.44 23.08 -4.10
CA PRO A 53 -16.88 23.04 -4.25
C PRO A 53 -17.26 23.02 -5.73
N ALA A 54 -18.15 22.12 -6.11
CA ALA A 54 -18.71 22.06 -7.46
C ALA A 54 -19.98 22.96 -7.54
N GLY A 55 -20.05 23.83 -8.57
CA GLY A 55 -21.20 24.71 -8.80
C GLY A 55 -21.31 25.86 -7.79
N ASP A 56 -22.54 26.31 -7.54
CA ASP A 56 -22.86 27.47 -6.67
C ASP A 56 -22.62 27.27 -5.15
N LYS A 57 -22.08 26.13 -4.75
CA LYS A 57 -21.75 25.85 -3.34
C LYS A 57 -20.50 26.62 -2.94
N THR A 58 -20.64 27.59 -2.05
CA THR A 58 -19.54 28.42 -1.54
C THR A 58 -18.68 27.72 -0.48
N GLN A 59 -19.13 26.59 0.08
CA GLN A 59 -18.40 25.83 1.09
C GLN A 59 -18.46 24.33 0.83
N PRO A 60 -17.36 23.59 1.09
CA PRO A 60 -17.35 22.14 1.06
C PRO A 60 -18.28 21.58 2.15
N ALA A 61 -18.92 20.44 1.89
CA ALA A 61 -19.75 19.77 2.86
C ALA A 61 -18.94 19.33 4.10
N LYS A 62 -19.63 19.08 5.21
CA LYS A 62 -19.03 18.73 6.50
C LYS A 62 -18.03 17.55 6.43
N HIS A 63 -18.15 16.68 5.45
CA HIS A 63 -17.34 15.47 5.26
C HIS A 63 -16.36 15.55 4.06
N ASP A 64 -16.27 16.68 3.39
CA ASP A 64 -15.45 16.85 2.19
C ASP A 64 -14.01 17.29 2.51
N TRP A 65 -13.55 17.03 3.69
CA TRP A 65 -12.19 17.35 4.13
C TRP A 65 -11.54 16.20 4.88
N CYS A 66 -10.23 16.14 4.81
CA CYS A 66 -9.41 15.24 5.60
C CYS A 66 -8.17 15.97 6.15
N VAL A 67 -7.52 15.37 7.12
CA VAL A 67 -6.27 15.88 7.69
C VAL A 67 -5.22 14.76 7.68
N PHE A 68 -4.02 15.12 7.23
CA PHE A 68 -2.83 14.27 7.30
C PHE A 68 -1.87 14.86 8.31
N LEU A 69 -1.15 13.99 9.00
CA LEU A 69 -0.15 14.36 10.00
C LEU A 69 1.21 13.83 9.58
N SER A 70 2.23 14.68 9.68
CA SER A 70 3.63 14.29 9.51
C SER A 70 4.46 14.78 10.70
N THR A 71 5.39 13.96 11.16
CA THR A 71 6.43 14.35 12.12
C THR A 71 7.57 15.12 11.45
N ASP A 72 7.71 14.98 10.12
CA ASP A 72 8.57 15.84 9.33
C ASP A 72 7.85 17.15 9.02
N THR A 73 8.31 18.22 9.70
CA THR A 73 7.72 19.57 9.56
C THR A 73 8.20 20.30 8.30
N GLN A 74 9.17 19.75 7.56
CA GLN A 74 9.67 20.35 6.32
C GLN A 74 8.99 19.79 5.06
N LEU A 75 8.30 18.65 5.21
CA LEU A 75 7.63 17.98 4.11
C LEU A 75 6.51 18.86 3.55
N ASP A 76 6.54 19.19 2.25
CA ASP A 76 5.53 19.99 1.60
C ASP A 76 4.20 19.24 1.39
N ALA A 77 3.14 19.96 1.00
CA ALA A 77 1.80 19.40 0.84
C ALA A 77 1.75 18.35 -0.29
N SER A 78 2.47 18.55 -1.39
CA SER A 78 2.48 17.64 -2.53
C SER A 78 3.13 16.32 -2.15
N ASN A 79 4.31 16.39 -1.54
CA ASN A 79 5.03 15.21 -1.06
C ASN A 79 4.25 14.45 0.02
N MET A 80 3.56 15.14 0.93
CA MET A 80 2.68 14.49 1.91
C MET A 80 1.57 13.68 1.23
N LEU A 81 0.95 14.23 0.19
CA LEU A 81 -0.12 13.55 -0.55
C LEU A 81 0.42 12.39 -1.38
N GLU A 82 1.59 12.52 -2.00
CA GLU A 82 2.26 11.44 -2.73
C GLU A 82 2.60 10.27 -1.80
N LEU A 83 3.20 10.56 -0.65
CA LEU A 83 3.50 9.53 0.36
C LEU A 83 2.23 8.83 0.85
N TYR A 84 1.15 9.59 1.07
CA TYR A 84 -0.11 8.98 1.45
C TYR A 84 -0.72 8.12 0.33
N ALA A 85 -0.61 8.56 -0.92
CA ALA A 85 -1.09 7.79 -2.07
C ALA A 85 -0.39 6.42 -2.19
N MET A 86 0.90 6.33 -1.81
CA MET A 86 1.61 5.05 -1.78
C MET A 86 1.02 4.05 -0.79
N ARG A 87 0.28 4.49 0.24
CA ARG A 87 -0.47 3.61 1.16
C ARG A 87 -1.43 2.69 0.42
N TRP A 88 -1.98 3.15 -0.72
CA TRP A 88 -2.87 2.32 -1.54
C TRP A 88 -2.21 1.03 -2.03
N ALA A 89 -0.89 1.02 -2.18
CA ALA A 89 -0.14 -0.18 -2.56
C ALA A 89 -0.32 -1.32 -1.53
N ILE A 90 -0.49 -0.99 -0.24
CA ILE A 90 -0.75 -1.97 0.83
C ILE A 90 -2.12 -2.64 0.61
N GLU A 91 -3.13 -1.87 0.26
CA GLU A 91 -4.48 -2.39 0.00
C GLU A 91 -4.50 -3.26 -1.25
N VAL A 92 -3.79 -2.84 -2.30
CA VAL A 92 -3.59 -3.64 -3.52
C VAL A 92 -2.87 -4.95 -3.20
N TYR A 93 -1.81 -4.92 -2.38
CA TYR A 93 -1.11 -6.13 -1.93
C TYR A 93 -2.06 -7.11 -1.25
N PHE A 94 -2.84 -6.66 -0.27
CA PHE A 94 -3.78 -7.54 0.43
C PHE A 94 -4.88 -8.07 -0.48
N LYS A 95 -5.41 -7.25 -1.37
CA LYS A 95 -6.40 -7.66 -2.35
C LYS A 95 -5.86 -8.77 -3.27
N GLU A 96 -4.75 -8.52 -3.93
CA GLU A 96 -4.12 -9.45 -4.85
C GLU A 96 -3.69 -10.74 -4.15
N SER A 97 -3.13 -10.62 -2.95
CA SER A 97 -2.68 -11.78 -2.16
C SER A 97 -3.83 -12.67 -1.73
N LYS A 98 -4.96 -12.10 -1.29
CA LYS A 98 -6.16 -12.86 -0.93
C LYS A 98 -6.84 -13.51 -2.13
N GLN A 99 -6.91 -12.79 -3.25
CA GLN A 99 -7.61 -13.27 -4.45
C GLN A 99 -6.78 -14.30 -5.24
N HIS A 100 -5.49 -14.09 -5.36
CA HIS A 100 -4.66 -14.79 -6.33
C HIS A 100 -3.49 -15.59 -5.76
N LEU A 101 -3.03 -15.28 -4.54
CA LEU A 101 -1.81 -15.90 -3.98
C LEU A 101 -2.08 -16.87 -2.83
N GLY A 102 -3.34 -17.08 -2.45
CA GLY A 102 -3.72 -18.00 -1.40
C GLY A 102 -3.47 -17.47 0.02
N PHE A 103 -3.31 -16.17 0.20
CA PHE A 103 -3.07 -15.54 1.50
C PHE A 103 -4.18 -15.89 2.49
N LEU A 104 -3.80 -16.43 3.65
CA LEU A 104 -4.70 -16.89 4.73
C LEU A 104 -5.71 -17.98 4.30
N LYS A 105 -5.40 -18.79 3.30
CA LYS A 105 -6.20 -19.95 2.89
C LYS A 105 -5.67 -21.27 3.44
N GLU A 106 -4.58 -21.23 4.19
CA GLU A 106 -3.94 -22.40 4.78
C GLU A 106 -4.80 -23.00 5.90
N GLN A 107 -4.88 -24.32 5.91
CA GLN A 107 -5.46 -25.09 7.02
C GLN A 107 -4.32 -25.77 7.80
N ALA A 108 -3.53 -24.98 8.50
CA ALA A 108 -2.39 -25.48 9.26
C ALA A 108 -2.71 -25.56 10.75
N ARG A 109 -2.11 -26.55 11.44
CA ARG A 109 -2.24 -26.72 12.88
C ARG A 109 -1.24 -25.90 13.70
N HIS A 110 -0.12 -25.51 13.08
CA HIS A 110 0.97 -24.80 13.74
C HIS A 110 1.03 -23.35 13.31
N TYR A 111 1.17 -22.43 14.27
CA TYR A 111 1.28 -20.99 14.01
C TYR A 111 2.43 -20.64 13.05
N ALA A 112 3.57 -21.35 13.17
CA ALA A 112 4.72 -21.16 12.28
C ALA A 112 4.37 -21.34 10.78
N CYS A 113 3.43 -22.23 10.46
CA CYS A 113 2.98 -22.42 9.07
C CYS A 113 2.24 -21.18 8.54
N TYR A 114 1.42 -20.53 9.37
CA TYR A 114 0.76 -19.27 8.98
C TYR A 114 1.77 -18.16 8.77
N VAL A 115 2.75 -18.03 9.66
CA VAL A 115 3.84 -17.04 9.50
C VAL A 115 4.60 -17.29 8.21
N ALA A 116 5.00 -18.54 7.95
CA ALA A 116 5.69 -18.89 6.70
C ALA A 116 4.85 -18.58 5.46
N SER A 117 3.55 -18.89 5.47
CA SER A 117 2.65 -18.60 4.35
C SER A 117 2.49 -17.10 4.09
N ILE A 118 2.40 -16.29 5.15
CA ILE A 118 2.35 -14.82 5.01
C ILE A 118 3.61 -14.33 4.30
N HIS A 119 4.80 -14.76 4.75
CA HIS A 119 6.06 -14.37 4.14
C HIS A 119 6.18 -14.85 2.68
N LEU A 120 5.81 -16.11 2.41
CA LEU A 120 5.82 -16.64 1.05
C LEU A 120 4.86 -15.88 0.12
N SER A 121 3.68 -15.50 0.61
CA SER A 121 2.73 -14.69 -0.17
C SER A 121 3.30 -13.31 -0.50
N ALA A 122 4.01 -12.69 0.46
CA ALA A 122 4.68 -11.40 0.24
C ALA A 122 5.81 -11.52 -0.79
N ILE A 123 6.66 -12.54 -0.68
CA ILE A 123 7.74 -12.80 -1.65
C ILE A 123 7.16 -13.04 -3.05
N ARG A 124 6.13 -13.87 -3.17
CA ARG A 124 5.45 -14.14 -4.45
C ARG A 124 4.89 -12.86 -5.07
N PHE A 125 4.26 -12.01 -4.25
CA PHE A 125 3.75 -10.73 -4.74
C PHE A 125 4.87 -9.84 -5.27
N CYS A 126 5.98 -9.69 -4.52
CA CYS A 126 7.13 -8.90 -4.96
C CYS A 126 7.71 -9.42 -6.28
N LEU A 127 7.90 -10.73 -6.40
CA LEU A 127 8.40 -11.35 -7.64
C LEU A 127 7.47 -11.10 -8.83
N LEU A 128 6.14 -11.19 -8.62
CA LEU A 128 5.16 -10.92 -9.66
C LEU A 128 5.14 -9.44 -10.08
N VAL A 129 5.33 -8.52 -9.12
CA VAL A 129 5.44 -7.09 -9.42
C VAL A 129 6.70 -6.80 -10.25
N ILE A 130 7.84 -7.40 -9.89
CA ILE A 130 9.10 -7.26 -10.65
C ILE A 130 8.90 -7.82 -12.07
N ALA A 131 8.38 -9.04 -12.19
CA ALA A 131 8.11 -9.69 -13.48
C ALA A 131 7.13 -8.85 -14.33
N LYS A 132 6.08 -8.31 -13.72
CA LYS A 132 5.14 -7.40 -14.38
C LYS A 132 5.85 -6.21 -15.02
N HIS A 133 6.78 -5.57 -14.29
CA HIS A 133 7.54 -4.44 -14.82
C HIS A 133 8.47 -4.84 -15.96
N GLN A 134 9.10 -6.01 -15.87
CA GLN A 134 10.00 -6.50 -16.91
C GLN A 134 9.27 -6.91 -18.20
N HIS A 135 8.07 -7.48 -18.07
CA HIS A 135 7.30 -8.04 -19.22
C HIS A 135 6.15 -7.14 -19.68
N GLY A 136 5.95 -5.96 -19.08
CA GLY A 136 4.91 -5.02 -19.49
C GLY A 136 3.48 -5.51 -19.25
N ALA A 137 3.27 -6.43 -18.31
CA ALA A 137 1.93 -6.97 -18.03
C ALA A 137 1.03 -5.90 -17.37
N SER A 138 -0.26 -5.93 -17.67
CA SER A 138 -1.24 -4.94 -17.19
C SER A 138 -1.50 -5.01 -15.68
N GLY A 139 -1.26 -6.17 -15.05
CA GLY A 139 -1.50 -6.38 -13.61
C GLY A 139 -0.82 -7.64 -13.08
N VAL A 140 -0.78 -7.77 -11.76
CA VAL A 140 -0.21 -8.94 -11.06
C VAL A 140 -0.98 -10.21 -11.40
N ALA A 141 -2.31 -10.14 -11.43
CA ALA A 141 -3.17 -11.26 -11.82
C ALA A 141 -2.87 -11.74 -13.26
N HIS A 142 -2.72 -10.81 -14.21
CA HIS A 142 -2.37 -11.11 -15.58
C HIS A 142 -0.98 -11.76 -15.68
N MET A 143 0.02 -11.20 -14.99
CA MET A 143 1.36 -11.79 -14.95
C MET A 143 1.35 -13.22 -14.40
N ARG A 144 0.59 -13.45 -13.31
CA ARG A 144 0.41 -14.79 -12.74
C ARG A 144 -0.21 -15.77 -13.77
N GLN A 145 -1.26 -15.34 -14.49
CA GLN A 145 -1.89 -16.16 -15.50
C GLN A 145 -0.93 -16.52 -16.63
N GLN A 146 -0.11 -15.59 -17.08
CA GLN A 146 0.93 -15.86 -18.09
C GLN A 146 1.94 -16.89 -17.61
N ILE A 147 2.45 -16.75 -16.36
CA ILE A 147 3.42 -17.70 -15.80
C ILE A 147 2.78 -19.09 -15.66
N VAL A 148 1.55 -19.17 -15.15
CA VAL A 148 0.83 -20.46 -15.01
C VAL A 148 0.54 -21.07 -16.38
N GLY A 149 0.08 -20.26 -17.34
CA GLY A 149 -0.16 -20.70 -18.71
C GLY A 149 1.10 -21.27 -19.36
N ASN A 150 2.21 -20.57 -19.26
CA ASN A 150 3.50 -21.05 -19.76
C ASN A 150 3.94 -22.34 -19.06
N ALA A 151 3.75 -22.44 -17.74
CA ALA A 151 4.09 -23.64 -16.98
C ALA A 151 3.22 -24.85 -17.33
N THR A 152 1.95 -24.65 -17.70
CA THR A 152 1.06 -25.75 -18.14
C THR A 152 1.30 -26.18 -19.57
N GLN A 153 1.93 -25.34 -20.40
CA GLN A 153 2.35 -25.66 -21.75
C GLN A 153 3.61 -26.53 -21.83
N ILE A 154 4.35 -26.67 -20.72
CA ILE A 154 5.46 -27.61 -20.64
C ILE A 154 4.83 -29.01 -20.76
N ASP A 155 5.12 -29.67 -21.86
CA ASP A 155 4.62 -31.00 -22.16
C ASP A 155 4.88 -31.95 -20.98
N PHE A 156 3.83 -32.60 -20.50
CA PHE A 156 3.90 -33.57 -19.41
C PHE A 156 4.95 -34.65 -19.71
N ALA A 157 5.07 -35.06 -20.95
CA ALA A 157 6.08 -36.03 -21.42
C ALA A 157 7.50 -35.49 -21.21
N ALA A 158 7.77 -34.21 -21.47
CA ALA A 158 9.09 -33.58 -21.25
C ALA A 158 9.45 -33.53 -19.78
N ARG A 159 8.46 -33.25 -18.91
CA ARG A 159 8.66 -33.27 -17.43
C ARG A 159 8.97 -34.68 -16.93
N LEU A 160 8.16 -35.64 -17.36
CA LEU A 160 8.33 -37.05 -17.01
C LEU A 160 9.70 -37.55 -17.48
N TRP A 161 10.10 -37.21 -18.71
CA TRP A 161 11.42 -37.53 -19.24
C TRP A 161 12.56 -36.88 -18.46
N GLY A 162 12.42 -35.63 -18.05
CA GLY A 162 13.36 -34.94 -17.19
C GLY A 162 13.57 -35.64 -15.85
N CYS A 163 12.47 -36.06 -15.21
CA CYS A 163 12.51 -36.83 -13.96
C CYS A 163 13.17 -38.22 -14.16
N PHE A 164 12.82 -38.91 -15.21
CA PHE A 164 13.40 -40.21 -15.55
C PHE A 164 14.90 -40.11 -15.79
N ARG A 165 15.32 -39.10 -16.56
CA ARG A 165 16.74 -38.88 -16.84
C ARG A 165 17.53 -38.59 -15.56
N ALA A 166 16.99 -37.76 -14.65
CA ALA A 166 17.63 -37.47 -13.37
C ALA A 166 17.78 -38.73 -12.50
N LEU A 167 16.76 -39.59 -12.47
CA LEU A 167 16.81 -40.85 -11.74
C LEU A 167 17.83 -41.84 -12.35
N LEU A 168 17.91 -41.92 -13.68
CA LEU A 168 18.88 -42.78 -14.36
C LEU A 168 20.31 -42.30 -14.13
N VAL A 169 20.58 -41.01 -14.20
CA VAL A 169 21.93 -40.45 -13.92
C VAL A 169 22.34 -40.71 -12.48
N GLY A 170 21.42 -40.47 -11.51
CA GLY A 170 21.71 -40.71 -10.09
C GLY A 170 21.79 -42.21 -9.69
N ALA A 171 21.40 -43.12 -10.56
CA ALA A 171 21.55 -44.58 -10.35
C ALA A 171 22.81 -45.15 -11.01
N LEU A 172 23.49 -44.38 -11.85
CA LEU A 172 24.69 -44.78 -12.59
C LEU A 172 25.99 -44.19 -11.96
N ASP A 173 25.84 -43.22 -11.03
CA ASP A 173 26.88 -42.71 -10.17
C ASP A 173 26.92 -43.48 -8.82
#